data_848b7dc6af45eb94ab7ff0a6be823c92
#
_entry.id   848b7dc6af45eb94ab7ff0a6be823c92
#
_cell.length_a   1.000
_cell.length_b   1.000
_cell.length_c   1.000
_cell.angle_alpha   90.00
_cell.angle_beta   90.00
_cell.angle_gamma   90.00
#
_symmetry.space_group_name_H-M   'P 1'
#
loop_
_entity.id
_entity.type
_entity.pdbx_description
1 polymer ?
#
loop_
_entity_poly.entity_id
_entity_poly.type
_entity_poly.pdbx_seq_one_letter_code
_entity_poly.pdbx_strand_id
1 'polypeptide(L)'
;MVSFDVVAEAGEARRGQLQINDRTLETPHLFPVINFYGGGNEGALFGGGVHRTIKEFLAHDNEVTGGEDYSDLFDGVMTSISSLADYGIREKKLEWYLDNEIREWDCFSDYDGMIFADSGGYKILKQGGLEGEDFEKDIDQDKALDIQLDLGPDIVVNLDHPIHPDDEFEERIEKMEQTAVNAARFAERRDEVDGACYLTVHGYYEAMLERSFDLIEEELAEPVPEAFDGIALGSLVPRKDNVEVLVEAVSDCKREMQQRGYENLPLHVLGISGNAMPLLVAVGADTFDSASYLHQAINGKYCVNLFETVPIDDANFDACEC
;
A
#
# COMPACT_ATOMS: atom_id res chain seq x y z
N MET A 1 -8.95 -17.16 -5.86
CA MET A 1 -7.88 -17.50 -6.86
C MET A 1 -7.21 -16.20 -7.23
N VAL A 2 -5.85 -16.17 -7.25
CA VAL A 2 -5.07 -14.97 -7.61
C VAL A 2 -4.36 -15.24 -8.94
N SER A 3 -4.37 -14.28 -9.86
CA SER A 3 -3.54 -14.29 -11.08
C SER A 3 -3.16 -12.89 -11.51
N PHE A 4 -2.01 -12.77 -12.18
CA PHE A 4 -1.58 -11.55 -12.84
C PHE A 4 -1.25 -11.85 -14.29
N ASP A 5 -2.06 -11.31 -15.20
CA ASP A 5 -1.96 -11.56 -16.64
C ASP A 5 -1.43 -10.31 -17.36
N VAL A 6 -0.27 -10.42 -18.00
CA VAL A 6 0.30 -9.32 -18.79
C VAL A 6 -0.41 -9.26 -20.14
N VAL A 7 -1.06 -8.13 -20.41
CA VAL A 7 -1.87 -7.90 -21.63
C VAL A 7 -1.07 -7.22 -22.74
N ALA A 8 -0.11 -6.36 -22.37
CA ALA A 8 0.75 -5.66 -23.31
C ALA A 8 2.07 -5.26 -22.65
N GLU A 9 3.16 -5.21 -23.43
CA GLU A 9 4.49 -4.85 -23.00
C GLU A 9 5.15 -3.84 -23.95
N ALA A 10 5.99 -2.96 -23.40
CA ALA A 10 6.82 -2.04 -24.16
C ALA A 10 8.15 -1.81 -23.40
N GLY A 11 9.18 -2.58 -23.71
CA GLY A 11 10.40 -2.69 -22.87
C GLY A 11 10.08 -3.36 -21.55
N GLU A 12 10.45 -2.74 -20.44
CA GLU A 12 10.10 -3.21 -19.10
C GLU A 12 8.69 -2.78 -18.65
N ALA A 13 8.12 -1.75 -19.31
CA ALA A 13 6.75 -1.32 -19.03
C ALA A 13 5.74 -2.38 -19.46
N ARG A 14 4.79 -2.66 -18.60
CA ARG A 14 3.70 -3.60 -18.91
C ARG A 14 2.34 -3.07 -18.47
N ARG A 15 1.33 -3.48 -19.20
CA ARG A 15 -0.07 -3.35 -18.82
C ARG A 15 -0.59 -4.75 -18.53
N GLY A 16 -1.19 -4.95 -17.37
CA GLY A 16 -1.70 -6.24 -16.94
C GLY A 16 -3.07 -6.14 -16.32
N GLN A 17 -3.57 -7.29 -15.91
CA GLN A 17 -4.77 -7.47 -15.11
C GLN A 17 -4.42 -8.32 -13.90
N LEU A 18 -4.59 -7.75 -12.72
CA LEU A 18 -4.55 -8.48 -11.45
C LEU A 18 -5.96 -8.94 -11.13
N GLN A 19 -6.14 -10.24 -11.04
CA GLN A 19 -7.42 -10.84 -10.64
C GLN A 19 -7.28 -11.48 -9.26
N ILE A 20 -8.16 -11.12 -8.35
CA ILE A 20 -8.26 -11.71 -7.01
C ILE A 20 -9.72 -12.08 -6.79
N ASN A 21 -10.01 -13.37 -6.72
CA ASN A 21 -11.35 -13.93 -6.63
C ASN A 21 -12.26 -13.43 -7.77
N ASP A 22 -13.26 -12.63 -7.47
CA ASP A 22 -14.21 -12.04 -8.43
C ASP A 22 -13.86 -10.61 -8.86
N ARG A 23 -12.77 -10.04 -8.35
CA ARG A 23 -12.32 -8.68 -8.65
C ARG A 23 -11.17 -8.64 -9.62
N THR A 24 -11.17 -7.62 -10.47
CA THR A 24 -10.11 -7.39 -11.46
C THR A 24 -9.63 -5.95 -11.38
N LEU A 25 -8.32 -5.77 -11.38
CA LEU A 25 -7.66 -4.46 -11.39
C LEU A 25 -6.76 -4.35 -12.62
N GLU A 26 -6.91 -3.30 -13.41
CA GLU A 26 -5.98 -2.99 -14.48
C GLU A 26 -4.70 -2.33 -13.94
N THR A 27 -3.54 -2.70 -14.50
CA THR A 27 -2.26 -2.07 -14.18
C THR A 27 -1.70 -1.36 -15.41
N PRO A 28 -0.94 -0.25 -15.24
CA PRO A 28 -0.49 0.36 -13.99
C PRO A 28 -1.61 0.99 -13.16
N HIS A 29 -1.58 0.84 -11.84
CA HIS A 29 -2.61 1.37 -10.94
C HIS A 29 -2.00 2.13 -9.76
N LEU A 30 -2.68 3.21 -9.31
CA LEU A 30 -2.38 3.93 -8.09
C LEU A 30 -3.50 3.70 -7.07
N PHE A 31 -3.19 3.05 -5.97
CA PHE A 31 -4.09 2.94 -4.82
C PHE A 31 -4.09 4.24 -4.00
N PRO A 32 -5.15 5.03 -3.97
CA PRO A 32 -5.27 6.10 -3.00
C PRO A 32 -5.30 5.53 -1.58
N VAL A 33 -4.45 6.06 -0.70
CA VAL A 33 -4.39 5.62 0.69
C VAL A 33 -5.52 6.25 1.47
N ILE A 34 -6.34 5.41 2.08
CA ILE A 34 -7.47 5.78 2.92
C ILE A 34 -7.22 5.24 4.32
N ASN A 35 -6.90 6.14 5.25
CA ASN A 35 -6.55 5.76 6.61
C ASN A 35 -7.75 5.78 7.56
N PHE A 36 -7.69 4.96 8.60
CA PHE A 36 -8.67 4.95 9.69
C PHE A 36 -8.41 6.13 10.62
N TYR A 37 -9.19 7.20 10.51
CA TYR A 37 -9.09 8.34 11.42
C TYR A 37 -10.15 8.26 12.51
N GLY A 38 -9.74 8.43 13.76
CA GLY A 38 -10.67 8.65 14.88
C GLY A 38 -11.40 9.97 14.71
N GLY A 39 -12.72 9.95 14.67
CA GLY A 39 -13.49 11.17 14.59
C GLY A 39 -13.33 12.04 15.83
N GLY A 40 -13.16 13.36 15.66
CA GLY A 40 -13.31 14.35 16.72
C GLY A 40 -12.08 15.14 17.14
N ASN A 41 -10.92 14.91 16.57
CA ASN A 41 -9.78 15.82 16.76
C ASN A 41 -9.90 17.01 15.81
N GLU A 42 -9.74 18.23 16.33
CA GLU A 42 -9.75 19.48 15.56
C GLU A 42 -8.67 19.55 14.46
N GLY A 43 -7.76 18.58 14.43
CA GLY A 43 -6.73 18.43 13.40
C GLY A 43 -6.96 17.26 12.43
N ALA A 44 -8.02 16.49 12.59
CA ALA A 44 -8.39 15.47 11.61
C ALA A 44 -8.95 16.16 10.37
N LEU A 45 -8.30 15.95 9.24
CA LEU A 45 -8.50 16.67 8.00
C LEU A 45 -9.93 16.79 7.52
N PHE A 46 -10.75 15.81 7.74
CA PHE A 46 -12.15 15.78 7.36
C PHE A 46 -13.07 15.53 8.55
N GLY A 47 -12.61 15.79 9.77
CA GLY A 47 -13.46 15.77 10.98
C GLY A 47 -14.19 14.46 11.27
N GLY A 48 -13.65 13.31 10.84
CA GLY A 48 -14.40 12.08 11.05
C GLY A 48 -13.77 10.79 10.54
N GLY A 49 -12.52 10.82 10.14
CA GLY A 49 -11.79 9.60 9.82
C GLY A 49 -12.10 8.97 8.49
N VAL A 50 -11.61 7.76 8.32
CA VAL A 50 -11.83 6.91 7.15
C VAL A 50 -13.31 6.83 6.79
N HIS A 51 -14.18 6.67 7.76
CA HIS A 51 -15.62 6.66 7.51
C HIS A 51 -16.11 7.87 6.74
N ARG A 52 -15.58 9.06 7.02
CA ARG A 52 -16.03 10.26 6.32
C ARG A 52 -15.41 10.34 4.93
N THR A 53 -14.12 10.08 4.81
CA THR A 53 -13.44 10.10 3.51
C THR A 53 -14.02 9.04 2.58
N ILE A 54 -14.24 7.82 3.06
CA ILE A 54 -14.82 6.75 2.27
C ILE A 54 -16.28 7.03 1.96
N LYS A 55 -17.07 7.46 2.95
CA LYS A 55 -18.45 7.83 2.74
C LYS A 55 -18.60 8.99 1.75
N GLU A 56 -17.61 9.86 1.67
CA GLU A 56 -17.60 10.98 0.74
C GLU A 56 -17.12 10.60 -0.66
N PHE A 57 -16.31 9.55 -0.81
CA PHE A 57 -15.73 9.16 -2.11
C PHE A 57 -16.24 7.82 -2.66
N LEU A 58 -16.68 6.91 -1.81
CA LEU A 58 -17.03 5.55 -2.21
C LEU A 58 -18.51 5.20 -2.01
N ALA A 59 -19.26 6.01 -1.25
CA ALA A 59 -20.66 5.72 -0.98
C ALA A 59 -21.56 6.25 -2.09
N HIS A 60 -22.44 5.39 -2.58
CA HIS A 60 -23.60 5.82 -3.35
C HIS A 60 -24.42 6.84 -2.53
N ASP A 61 -25.07 7.79 -3.19
CA ASP A 61 -26.02 8.74 -2.57
C ASP A 61 -25.42 9.67 -1.49
N ASN A 62 -24.23 10.19 -1.70
CA ASN A 62 -23.55 11.07 -0.76
C ASN A 62 -24.05 12.52 -0.86
N GLU A 63 -24.45 13.12 0.26
CA GLU A 63 -24.88 14.54 0.31
C GLU A 63 -23.76 15.52 -0.07
N VAL A 64 -22.49 15.15 0.15
CA VAL A 64 -21.31 15.97 -0.18
C VAL A 64 -21.06 16.01 -1.69
N THR A 65 -21.32 14.92 -2.38
CA THR A 65 -21.20 14.82 -3.85
C THR A 65 -22.46 15.31 -4.58
N GLY A 66 -23.48 15.78 -3.86
CA GLY A 66 -24.75 16.21 -4.45
C GLY A 66 -25.62 15.04 -4.95
N GLY A 67 -25.37 13.84 -4.46
CA GLY A 67 -26.05 12.61 -4.88
C GLY A 67 -25.45 11.97 -6.13
N GLU A 68 -24.29 12.42 -6.57
CA GLU A 68 -23.52 11.78 -7.65
C GLU A 68 -22.74 10.58 -7.09
N ASP A 69 -22.77 9.49 -7.82
CA ASP A 69 -22.05 8.26 -7.50
C ASP A 69 -20.62 8.35 -8.01
N TYR A 70 -19.66 8.32 -7.09
CA TYR A 70 -18.22 8.30 -7.38
C TYR A 70 -17.55 7.00 -6.95
N SER A 71 -18.31 5.96 -6.60
CA SER A 71 -17.75 4.66 -6.23
C SER A 71 -16.88 4.06 -7.34
N ASP A 72 -17.21 4.34 -8.59
CA ASP A 72 -16.47 3.90 -9.78
C ASP A 72 -15.17 4.69 -10.04
N LEU A 73 -14.87 5.76 -9.28
CA LEU A 73 -13.63 6.52 -9.46
C LEU A 73 -12.37 5.76 -9.02
N PHE A 74 -12.53 4.74 -8.20
CA PHE A 74 -11.41 4.03 -7.60
C PHE A 74 -11.58 2.52 -7.75
N ASP A 75 -10.88 1.92 -8.71
CA ASP A 75 -10.85 0.47 -8.89
C ASP A 75 -10.12 -0.26 -7.74
N GLY A 76 -9.37 0.48 -6.93
CA GLY A 76 -8.70 -0.03 -5.74
C GLY A 76 -8.31 1.07 -4.77
N VAL A 77 -8.26 0.75 -3.49
CA VAL A 77 -7.81 1.64 -2.40
C VAL A 77 -6.83 0.90 -1.49
N MET A 78 -5.95 1.66 -0.81
CA MET A 78 -5.07 1.10 0.21
C MET A 78 -5.43 1.67 1.59
N THR A 79 -5.36 0.82 2.60
CA THR A 79 -5.38 1.23 4.01
C THR A 79 -4.19 0.64 4.74
N SER A 80 -3.83 1.20 5.90
CA SER A 80 -2.76 0.66 6.73
C SER A 80 -3.30 0.32 8.12
N ILE A 81 -2.97 -0.86 8.63
CA ILE A 81 -3.38 -1.26 9.98
C ILE A 81 -2.86 -0.31 11.06
N SER A 82 -1.71 0.33 10.83
CA SER A 82 -1.16 1.33 11.76
C SER A 82 -2.08 2.53 11.94
N SER A 83 -2.96 2.81 10.99
CA SER A 83 -3.89 3.92 11.10
C SER A 83 -5.03 3.68 12.10
N LEU A 84 -5.29 2.43 12.49
CA LEU A 84 -6.26 2.10 13.53
C LEU A 84 -5.85 2.66 14.91
N ALA A 85 -4.55 2.76 15.18
CA ALA A 85 -4.03 3.26 16.45
C ALA A 85 -3.67 4.75 16.47
N ASP A 86 -3.31 5.31 15.30
CA ASP A 86 -2.66 6.63 15.22
C ASP A 86 -3.57 7.85 15.48
N TYR A 87 -4.88 7.68 15.41
CA TYR A 87 -5.80 8.82 15.34
C TYR A 87 -6.83 8.90 16.47
N GLY A 88 -6.51 8.32 17.62
CA GLY A 88 -7.36 8.42 18.80
C GLY A 88 -8.74 7.79 18.59
N ILE A 89 -8.77 6.66 17.91
CA ILE A 89 -9.99 5.85 17.78
C ILE A 89 -10.39 5.39 19.18
N ARG A 90 -11.64 5.59 19.56
CA ARG A 90 -12.13 5.15 20.86
C ARG A 90 -12.19 3.62 20.88
N GLU A 91 -11.82 3.01 22.03
CA GLU A 91 -11.82 1.57 22.28
C GLU A 91 -13.00 0.82 21.63
N LYS A 92 -14.22 1.17 21.98
CA LYS A 92 -15.43 0.52 21.40
C LYS A 92 -15.54 0.58 19.88
N LYS A 93 -14.94 1.60 19.26
CA LYS A 93 -14.96 1.73 17.81
C LYS A 93 -13.83 0.93 17.18
N LEU A 94 -12.70 0.83 17.87
CA LEU A 94 -11.60 -0.03 17.48
C LEU A 94 -12.01 -1.50 17.55
N GLU A 95 -12.63 -1.93 18.68
CA GLU A 95 -13.23 -3.26 18.81
C GLU A 95 -14.19 -3.55 17.65
N TRP A 96 -15.06 -2.58 17.33
CA TRP A 96 -16.00 -2.75 16.24
C TRP A 96 -15.29 -2.89 14.86
N TYR A 97 -14.20 -2.16 14.60
CA TYR A 97 -13.42 -2.30 13.37
C TYR A 97 -12.74 -3.67 13.26
N LEU A 98 -12.27 -4.23 14.35
CA LEU A 98 -11.61 -5.54 14.39
C LEU A 98 -12.61 -6.71 14.40
N ASP A 99 -13.85 -6.47 14.82
CA ASP A 99 -14.91 -7.47 14.84
C ASP A 99 -15.72 -7.55 13.51
N ASN A 100 -15.44 -6.65 12.54
CA ASN A 100 -16.18 -6.59 11.28
C ASN A 100 -15.23 -6.37 10.10
N GLU A 101 -15.38 -7.16 9.05
CA GLU A 101 -14.63 -6.95 7.81
C GLU A 101 -14.94 -5.57 7.21
N ILE A 102 -13.94 -4.98 6.51
CA ILE A 102 -14.08 -3.65 5.90
C ILE A 102 -15.34 -3.56 5.02
N ARG A 103 -15.65 -4.61 4.28
CA ARG A 103 -16.82 -4.65 3.38
C ARG A 103 -18.18 -4.78 4.09
N GLU A 104 -18.18 -5.09 5.38
CA GLU A 104 -19.39 -5.05 6.20
C GLU A 104 -19.74 -3.64 6.71
N TRP A 105 -18.82 -2.68 6.53
CA TRP A 105 -19.06 -1.31 6.95
C TRP A 105 -19.94 -0.59 5.94
N ASP A 106 -20.94 0.15 6.44
CA ASP A 106 -21.91 0.88 5.60
C ASP A 106 -21.31 1.68 4.46
N CYS A 107 -20.10 2.21 4.67
CA CYS A 107 -19.40 3.03 3.67
C CYS A 107 -18.66 2.20 2.61
N PHE A 108 -18.46 0.90 2.82
CA PHE A 108 -17.78 -0.01 1.88
C PHE A 108 -18.71 -1.10 1.34
N SER A 109 -19.97 -1.19 1.81
CA SER A 109 -20.88 -2.30 1.47
C SER A 109 -21.14 -2.42 -0.03
N ASP A 110 -21.10 -1.30 -0.74
CA ASP A 110 -21.35 -1.23 -2.19
C ASP A 110 -20.05 -1.01 -3.00
N TYR A 111 -18.88 -1.04 -2.36
CA TYR A 111 -17.60 -0.82 -3.03
C TYR A 111 -17.06 -2.13 -3.62
N ASP A 112 -16.98 -2.20 -4.94
CA ASP A 112 -16.51 -3.36 -5.69
C ASP A 112 -15.00 -3.36 -5.99
N GLY A 113 -14.30 -2.23 -5.78
CA GLY A 113 -12.86 -2.10 -6.01
C GLY A 113 -12.01 -2.95 -5.06
N MET A 114 -10.75 -3.16 -5.39
CA MET A 114 -9.80 -3.89 -4.56
C MET A 114 -9.39 -3.11 -3.31
N ILE A 115 -9.23 -3.81 -2.20
CA ILE A 115 -8.74 -3.25 -0.93
C ILE A 115 -7.39 -3.87 -0.61
N PHE A 116 -6.36 -3.04 -0.51
CA PHE A 116 -5.03 -3.41 -0.08
C PHE A 116 -4.83 -2.99 1.39
N ALA A 117 -4.53 -3.93 2.28
CA ALA A 117 -4.18 -3.64 3.67
C ALA A 117 -2.66 -3.72 3.88
N ASP A 118 -2.02 -2.56 4.04
CA ASP A 118 -0.62 -2.46 4.41
C ASP A 118 -0.40 -2.84 5.88
N SER A 119 0.69 -3.51 6.20
CA SER A 119 1.08 -3.92 7.56
C SER A 119 1.42 -2.74 8.49
N GLY A 120 1.66 -1.55 7.94
CA GLY A 120 2.02 -0.37 8.69
C GLY A 120 3.43 -0.36 9.29
N GLY A 121 4.32 -1.21 8.78
CA GLY A 121 5.67 -1.40 9.30
C GLY A 121 6.44 -0.10 9.51
N TYR A 122 6.35 0.83 8.59
CA TYR A 122 7.03 2.13 8.73
C TYR A 122 6.60 2.92 9.98
N LYS A 123 5.30 2.95 10.30
CA LYS A 123 4.80 3.68 11.49
C LYS A 123 5.03 2.90 12.77
N ILE A 124 4.75 1.61 12.75
CA ILE A 124 4.93 0.71 13.88
C ILE A 124 6.37 0.78 14.38
N LEU A 125 7.34 0.66 13.49
CA LEU A 125 8.76 0.67 13.84
C LEU A 125 9.26 2.05 14.27
N LYS A 126 8.77 3.13 13.65
CA LYS A 126 9.18 4.49 14.00
C LYS A 126 8.69 4.93 15.39
N GLN A 127 7.53 4.44 15.81
CA GLN A 127 6.88 4.81 17.07
C GLN A 127 7.08 3.79 18.20
N GLY A 128 7.70 2.65 17.89
CA GLY A 128 7.89 1.57 18.86
C GLY A 128 6.62 0.79 19.18
N GLY A 129 5.68 0.78 18.25
CA GLY A 129 4.40 0.09 18.36
C GLY A 129 3.21 0.95 17.93
N LEU A 130 2.03 0.37 17.87
CA LEU A 130 0.80 1.13 17.69
C LEU A 130 0.45 1.82 19.01
N GLU A 131 0.34 3.16 18.99
CA GLU A 131 -0.03 3.94 20.17
C GLU A 131 -1.54 3.81 20.42
N GLY A 132 -1.89 3.17 21.50
CA GLY A 132 -3.26 3.06 22.01
C GLY A 132 -3.22 2.21 23.28
N GLU A 133 -4.10 2.49 24.24
CA GLU A 133 -4.16 1.74 25.52
C GLU A 133 -4.50 0.26 25.28
N ASP A 134 -5.07 -0.09 24.12
CA ASP A 134 -5.59 -1.41 23.78
C ASP A 134 -4.70 -2.21 22.82
N PHE A 135 -3.72 -1.57 22.16
CA PHE A 135 -2.71 -2.29 21.40
C PHE A 135 -1.50 -2.56 22.31
N GLU A 136 -1.14 -3.82 22.45
CA GLU A 136 0.15 -4.17 23.03
C GLU A 136 1.27 -3.51 22.23
N LYS A 137 2.26 -2.97 22.94
CA LYS A 137 3.33 -2.14 22.36
C LYS A 137 4.17 -2.84 21.30
N ASP A 138 4.13 -4.16 21.26
CA ASP A 138 4.90 -4.98 20.35
C ASP A 138 3.94 -5.69 19.37
N ILE A 139 3.78 -5.15 18.17
CA ILE A 139 3.12 -5.86 17.07
C ILE A 139 4.18 -6.68 16.35
N ASP A 140 4.03 -8.00 16.44
CA ASP A 140 4.79 -8.96 15.65
C ASP A 140 4.04 -9.31 14.34
N GLN A 141 4.66 -10.16 13.52
CA GLN A 141 4.09 -10.58 12.24
C GLN A 141 2.74 -11.27 12.39
N ASP A 142 2.55 -12.11 13.40
CA ASP A 142 1.31 -12.85 13.58
C ASP A 142 0.15 -11.91 13.92
N LYS A 143 0.37 -10.98 14.83
CA LYS A 143 -0.64 -9.99 15.21
C LYS A 143 -0.95 -9.02 14.06
N ALA A 144 0.06 -8.65 13.26
CA ALA A 144 -0.15 -7.83 12.07
C ALA A 144 -1.06 -8.56 11.06
N LEU A 145 -0.79 -9.85 10.81
CA LEU A 145 -1.60 -10.67 9.94
C LEU A 145 -3.01 -10.90 10.51
N ASP A 146 -3.15 -11.17 11.81
CA ASP A 146 -4.46 -11.32 12.45
C ASP A 146 -5.35 -10.09 12.20
N ILE A 147 -4.80 -8.88 12.40
CA ILE A 147 -5.52 -7.62 12.14
C ILE A 147 -5.88 -7.49 10.65
N GLN A 148 -4.97 -7.84 9.74
CA GLN A 148 -5.26 -7.82 8.31
C GLN A 148 -6.36 -8.81 7.94
N LEU A 149 -6.35 -10.01 8.51
CA LEU A 149 -7.39 -11.03 8.30
C LEU A 149 -8.76 -10.59 8.85
N ASP A 150 -8.79 -9.98 10.05
CA ASP A 150 -10.02 -9.44 10.65
C ASP A 150 -10.64 -8.36 9.75
N LEU A 151 -9.83 -7.57 9.05
CA LEU A 151 -10.30 -6.55 8.11
C LEU A 151 -10.81 -7.11 6.78
N GLY A 152 -10.43 -8.33 6.39
CA GLY A 152 -10.87 -9.00 5.15
C GLY A 152 -10.55 -8.25 3.85
N PRO A 153 -9.31 -7.74 3.63
CA PRO A 153 -8.92 -7.09 2.39
C PRO A 153 -8.67 -8.10 1.27
N ASP A 154 -8.50 -7.61 0.04
CA ASP A 154 -8.15 -8.45 -1.11
C ASP A 154 -6.63 -8.70 -1.20
N ILE A 155 -5.80 -7.75 -0.72
CA ILE A 155 -4.34 -7.85 -0.71
C ILE A 155 -3.82 -7.57 0.69
N VAL A 156 -2.96 -8.44 1.18
CA VAL A 156 -2.21 -8.29 2.44
C VAL A 156 -0.72 -8.35 2.18
N VAL A 157 0.08 -7.79 3.10
CA VAL A 157 1.54 -7.76 2.97
C VAL A 157 2.19 -8.09 4.32
N ASN A 158 3.33 -8.77 4.30
CA ASN A 158 4.06 -9.10 5.53
C ASN A 158 4.53 -7.84 6.27
N LEU A 159 4.65 -7.95 7.59
CA LEU A 159 5.25 -6.90 8.41
C LEU A 159 6.73 -6.72 8.05
N ASP A 160 7.07 -5.51 7.64
CA ASP A 160 8.41 -5.14 7.22
C ASP A 160 9.14 -4.27 8.24
N HIS A 161 10.45 -4.25 8.13
CA HIS A 161 11.35 -3.37 8.88
C HIS A 161 12.06 -2.43 7.88
N PRO A 162 11.46 -1.25 7.58
CA PRO A 162 12.00 -0.36 6.58
C PRO A 162 13.39 0.15 6.93
N ILE A 163 14.27 0.17 5.93
CA ILE A 163 15.60 0.75 6.03
C ILE A 163 15.56 2.26 5.74
N HIS A 164 16.39 3.04 6.43
CA HIS A 164 16.53 4.47 6.18
C HIS A 164 17.89 4.74 5.51
N PRO A 165 18.01 5.77 4.64
CA PRO A 165 19.29 6.13 4.04
C PRO A 165 20.41 6.48 5.03
N ASP A 166 20.04 6.94 6.23
CA ASP A 166 20.96 7.31 7.30
C ASP A 166 21.28 6.16 8.26
N ASP A 167 20.65 4.99 8.08
CA ASP A 167 20.97 3.80 8.88
C ASP A 167 22.42 3.35 8.59
N GLU A 168 23.11 2.90 9.61
CA GLU A 168 24.40 2.25 9.44
C GLU A 168 24.25 0.92 8.70
N PHE A 169 25.33 0.42 8.11
CA PHE A 169 25.28 -0.80 7.29
C PHE A 169 24.72 -2.01 8.06
N GLU A 170 25.19 -2.21 9.28
CA GLU A 170 24.79 -3.30 10.16
C GLU A 170 23.29 -3.20 10.52
N GLU A 171 22.80 -2.00 10.77
CA GLU A 171 21.38 -1.75 11.07
C GLU A 171 20.49 -2.08 9.87
N ARG A 172 20.92 -1.75 8.65
CA ARG A 172 20.18 -2.11 7.43
C ARG A 172 20.08 -3.61 7.26
N ILE A 173 21.17 -4.34 7.49
CA ILE A 173 21.18 -5.81 7.41
C ILE A 173 20.26 -6.41 8.46
N GLU A 174 20.32 -5.95 9.72
CA GLU A 174 19.42 -6.41 10.78
C GLU A 174 17.94 -6.21 10.42
N LYS A 175 17.58 -5.05 9.89
CA LYS A 175 16.21 -4.76 9.42
C LYS A 175 15.78 -5.67 8.28
N MET A 176 16.67 -5.95 7.32
CA MET A 176 16.38 -6.91 6.24
C MET A 176 16.21 -8.33 6.76
N GLU A 177 17.06 -8.79 7.70
CA GLU A 177 16.94 -10.09 8.34
C GLU A 177 15.60 -10.22 9.10
N GLN A 178 15.19 -9.19 9.84
CA GLN A 178 13.91 -9.17 10.52
C GLN A 178 12.73 -9.22 9.53
N THR A 179 12.82 -8.49 8.41
CA THR A 179 11.81 -8.55 7.34
C THR A 179 11.74 -9.96 6.73
N ALA A 180 12.88 -10.61 6.51
CA ALA A 180 12.95 -11.98 5.98
C ALA A 180 12.31 -13.00 6.93
N VAL A 181 12.60 -12.92 8.24
CA VAL A 181 11.97 -13.76 9.27
C VAL A 181 10.47 -13.54 9.30
N ASN A 182 10.01 -12.28 9.21
CA ASN A 182 8.58 -11.98 9.15
C ASN A 182 7.94 -12.53 7.88
N ALA A 183 8.62 -12.46 6.74
CA ALA A 183 8.12 -13.02 5.48
C ALA A 183 7.94 -14.55 5.56
N ALA A 184 8.91 -15.26 6.16
CA ALA A 184 8.81 -16.71 6.37
C ALA A 184 7.63 -17.06 7.29
N ARG A 185 7.48 -16.33 8.40
CA ARG A 185 6.37 -16.53 9.33
C ARG A 185 5.00 -16.21 8.73
N PHE A 186 4.95 -15.20 7.86
CA PHE A 186 3.76 -14.88 7.09
C PHE A 186 3.40 -16.01 6.11
N ALA A 187 4.39 -16.55 5.38
CA ALA A 187 4.23 -17.64 4.44
C ALA A 187 3.69 -18.93 5.11
N GLU A 188 4.10 -19.24 6.35
CA GLU A 188 3.56 -20.36 7.13
C GLU A 188 2.04 -20.29 7.33
N ARG A 189 1.45 -19.09 7.22
CA ARG A 189 0.02 -18.84 7.40
C ARG A 189 -0.69 -18.44 6.09
N ARG A 190 -0.04 -18.66 4.93
CA ARG A 190 -0.58 -18.32 3.60
C ARG A 190 -1.99 -18.87 3.38
N ASP A 191 -2.26 -20.10 3.84
CA ASP A 191 -3.54 -20.77 3.68
C ASP A 191 -4.71 -20.11 4.45
N GLU A 192 -4.43 -19.20 5.38
CA GLU A 192 -5.45 -18.43 6.11
C GLU A 192 -5.93 -17.21 5.30
N VAL A 193 -5.19 -16.79 4.26
CA VAL A 193 -5.50 -15.61 3.45
C VAL A 193 -6.34 -15.99 2.24
N ASP A 194 -7.57 -15.47 2.14
CA ASP A 194 -8.45 -15.64 0.98
C ASP A 194 -8.17 -14.61 -0.15
N GLY A 195 -7.05 -13.97 -0.14
CA GLY A 195 -6.63 -12.94 -1.07
C GLY A 195 -5.20 -13.13 -1.58
N ALA A 196 -4.63 -12.07 -2.12
CA ALA A 196 -3.24 -12.01 -2.55
C ALA A 196 -2.31 -11.67 -1.39
N CYS A 197 -1.18 -12.37 -1.32
CA CYS A 197 -0.08 -12.13 -0.40
C CYS A 197 1.07 -11.43 -1.11
N TYR A 198 1.47 -10.26 -0.64
CA TYR A 198 2.60 -9.54 -1.20
C TYR A 198 3.81 -9.61 -0.27
N LEU A 199 4.99 -9.80 -0.86
CA LEU A 199 6.27 -9.84 -0.17
C LEU A 199 6.92 -8.47 -0.19
N THR A 200 7.26 -7.91 0.98
CA THR A 200 8.03 -6.68 1.08
C THR A 200 9.52 -6.95 0.95
N VAL A 201 10.17 -6.19 0.07
CA VAL A 201 11.62 -6.16 -0.13
C VAL A 201 12.15 -4.72 0.02
N HIS A 202 13.42 -4.58 0.42
CA HIS A 202 14.03 -3.28 0.68
C HIS A 202 15.35 -3.12 -0.04
N GLY A 203 15.56 -1.96 -0.67
CA GLY A 203 16.83 -1.62 -1.28
C GLY A 203 16.77 -0.36 -2.12
N TYR A 204 17.93 0.29 -2.29
CA TYR A 204 18.09 1.49 -3.11
C TYR A 204 18.96 1.23 -4.35
N TYR A 205 19.64 0.09 -4.43
CA TYR A 205 20.54 -0.32 -5.51
C TYR A 205 20.70 -1.85 -5.50
N GLU A 206 21.21 -2.39 -6.61
CA GLU A 206 21.30 -3.82 -6.92
C GLU A 206 21.78 -4.70 -5.73
N ALA A 207 22.96 -4.42 -5.17
CA ALA A 207 23.51 -5.26 -4.10
C ALA A 207 22.69 -5.29 -2.81
N MET A 208 21.89 -4.24 -2.53
CA MET A 208 20.95 -4.26 -1.40
C MET A 208 19.74 -5.11 -1.71
N LEU A 209 19.21 -5.00 -2.91
CA LEU A 209 18.06 -5.78 -3.36
C LEU A 209 18.43 -7.27 -3.47
N GLU A 210 19.57 -7.59 -4.08
CA GLU A 210 20.12 -8.94 -4.09
C GLU A 210 20.16 -9.52 -2.66
N ARG A 211 20.75 -8.78 -1.72
CA ARG A 211 20.83 -9.24 -0.33
C ARG A 211 19.47 -9.38 0.33
N SER A 212 18.53 -8.47 0.06
CA SER A 212 17.16 -8.57 0.60
C SER A 212 16.46 -9.83 0.12
N PHE A 213 16.53 -10.13 -1.17
CA PHE A 213 15.97 -11.36 -1.73
C PHE A 213 16.68 -12.61 -1.21
N ASP A 214 18.03 -12.61 -1.13
CA ASP A 214 18.80 -13.75 -0.62
C ASP A 214 18.38 -14.10 0.81
N LEU A 215 18.28 -13.10 1.69
CA LEU A 215 17.86 -13.31 3.09
C LEU A 215 16.46 -13.91 3.16
N ILE A 216 15.53 -13.44 2.33
CA ILE A 216 14.17 -13.95 2.29
C ILE A 216 14.17 -15.41 1.79
N GLU A 217 14.90 -15.73 0.73
CA GLU A 217 14.99 -17.09 0.20
C GLU A 217 15.71 -18.07 1.16
N GLU A 218 16.64 -17.56 1.98
CA GLU A 218 17.29 -18.34 3.05
C GLU A 218 16.32 -18.73 4.16
N GLU A 219 15.31 -17.91 4.47
CA GLU A 219 14.34 -18.14 5.54
C GLU A 219 13.08 -18.89 5.07
N LEU A 220 12.68 -18.74 3.80
CA LEU A 220 11.47 -19.37 3.28
C LEU A 220 11.63 -20.88 3.13
N ALA A 221 10.59 -21.64 3.49
CA ALA A 221 10.53 -23.08 3.29
C ALA A 221 10.21 -23.49 1.83
N GLU A 222 9.63 -22.58 1.06
CA GLU A 222 9.17 -22.79 -0.31
C GLU A 222 9.55 -21.58 -1.20
N PRO A 223 9.60 -21.73 -2.54
CA PRO A 223 9.92 -20.65 -3.46
C PRO A 223 8.97 -19.46 -3.31
N VAL A 224 9.49 -18.23 -3.48
CA VAL A 224 8.70 -16.98 -3.38
C VAL A 224 7.38 -17.04 -4.18
N PRO A 225 7.34 -17.51 -5.46
CA PRO A 225 6.08 -17.54 -6.21
C PRO A 225 5.05 -18.58 -5.72
N GLU A 226 5.43 -19.48 -4.81
CA GLU A 226 4.50 -20.41 -4.17
C GLU A 226 3.89 -19.82 -2.89
N ALA A 227 4.64 -18.94 -2.21
CA ALA A 227 4.23 -18.28 -0.98
C ALA A 227 3.56 -16.90 -1.20
N PHE A 228 3.96 -16.20 -2.29
CA PHE A 228 3.56 -14.82 -2.53
C PHE A 228 3.06 -14.61 -3.96
N ASP A 229 2.05 -13.74 -4.10
CA ASP A 229 1.39 -13.39 -5.35
C ASP A 229 1.90 -12.07 -5.96
N GLY A 230 2.75 -11.32 -5.24
CA GLY A 230 3.33 -10.05 -5.67
C GLY A 230 4.50 -9.60 -4.81
N ILE A 231 5.26 -8.63 -5.31
CA ILE A 231 6.39 -8.01 -4.63
C ILE A 231 6.04 -6.55 -4.30
N ALA A 232 6.34 -6.11 -3.08
CA ALA A 232 6.19 -4.72 -2.63
C ALA A 232 7.57 -4.13 -2.30
N LEU A 233 8.04 -3.19 -3.13
CA LEU A 233 9.31 -2.50 -2.92
C LEU A 233 9.14 -1.34 -1.94
N GLY A 234 9.71 -1.46 -0.75
CA GLY A 234 9.64 -0.49 0.34
C GLY A 234 10.87 0.37 0.50
N SER A 235 10.83 1.24 1.53
CA SER A 235 11.92 2.15 1.95
C SER A 235 12.22 3.32 1.00
N LEU A 236 11.45 3.56 -0.05
CA LEU A 236 11.72 4.58 -1.06
C LEU A 236 11.26 6.00 -0.64
N VAL A 237 10.30 6.12 0.28
CA VAL A 237 9.74 7.42 0.70
C VAL A 237 10.79 8.44 1.16
N PRO A 238 11.85 8.10 1.92
CA PRO A 238 12.92 9.04 2.26
C PRO A 238 13.72 9.56 1.05
N ARG A 239 13.62 8.91 -0.11
CA ARG A 239 14.29 9.24 -1.37
C ARG A 239 13.34 9.76 -2.45
N LYS A 240 12.06 9.99 -2.13
CA LYS A 240 11.02 10.37 -3.09
C LYS A 240 11.34 11.57 -3.99
N ASP A 241 12.16 12.48 -3.51
CA ASP A 241 12.57 13.69 -4.25
C ASP A 241 13.79 13.43 -5.19
N ASN A 242 14.37 12.23 -5.16
CA ASN A 242 15.47 11.82 -6.02
C ASN A 242 15.00 10.76 -7.03
N VAL A 243 14.52 11.23 -8.18
CA VAL A 243 13.93 10.38 -9.23
C VAL A 243 14.96 9.37 -9.78
N GLU A 244 16.26 9.72 -9.85
CA GLU A 244 17.32 8.82 -10.33
C GLU A 244 17.43 7.60 -9.41
N VAL A 245 17.47 7.79 -8.10
CA VAL A 245 17.49 6.68 -7.12
C VAL A 245 16.24 5.85 -7.18
N LEU A 246 15.06 6.46 -7.38
CA LEU A 246 13.82 5.70 -7.52
C LEU A 246 13.82 4.81 -8.76
N VAL A 247 14.25 5.36 -9.90
CA VAL A 247 14.34 4.61 -11.17
C VAL A 247 15.36 3.48 -11.06
N GLU A 248 16.52 3.74 -10.47
CA GLU A 248 17.56 2.72 -10.22
C GLU A 248 17.01 1.59 -9.33
N ALA A 249 16.43 1.93 -8.18
CA ALA A 249 15.88 0.94 -7.25
C ALA A 249 14.79 0.05 -7.88
N VAL A 250 13.84 0.63 -8.61
CA VAL A 250 12.78 -0.14 -9.28
C VAL A 250 13.35 -1.00 -10.42
N SER A 251 14.27 -0.45 -11.23
CA SER A 251 14.93 -1.20 -12.31
C SER A 251 15.74 -2.37 -11.78
N ASP A 252 16.50 -2.16 -10.69
CA ASP A 252 17.30 -3.20 -10.06
C ASP A 252 16.42 -4.28 -9.41
N CYS A 253 15.34 -3.87 -8.73
CA CYS A 253 14.35 -4.81 -8.19
C CYS A 253 13.74 -5.67 -9.29
N LYS A 254 13.32 -5.07 -10.40
CA LYS A 254 12.79 -5.81 -11.54
C LYS A 254 13.80 -6.79 -12.13
N ARG A 255 15.07 -6.39 -12.20
CA ARG A 255 16.16 -7.27 -12.67
C ARG A 255 16.37 -8.45 -11.73
N GLU A 256 16.38 -8.23 -10.41
CA GLU A 256 16.47 -9.30 -9.41
C GLU A 256 15.28 -10.27 -9.52
N MET A 257 14.07 -9.74 -9.69
CA MET A 257 12.88 -10.57 -9.93
C MET A 257 13.05 -11.46 -11.18
N GLN A 258 13.55 -10.90 -12.29
CA GLN A 258 13.78 -11.65 -13.53
C GLN A 258 14.86 -12.73 -13.36
N GLN A 259 15.98 -12.42 -12.69
CA GLN A 259 17.07 -13.39 -12.46
C GLN A 259 16.64 -14.57 -11.60
N ARG A 260 15.65 -14.36 -10.72
CA ARG A 260 15.10 -15.38 -9.80
C ARG A 260 13.87 -16.10 -10.35
N GLY A 261 13.37 -15.69 -11.53
CA GLY A 261 12.17 -16.28 -12.14
C GLY A 261 10.85 -15.74 -11.55
N TYR A 262 10.86 -14.53 -11.00
CA TYR A 262 9.69 -13.85 -10.40
C TYR A 262 9.08 -12.80 -11.34
N GLU A 263 9.45 -12.78 -12.61
CA GLU A 263 9.01 -11.77 -13.60
C GLU A 263 7.49 -11.72 -13.78
N ASN A 264 6.79 -12.82 -13.49
CA ASN A 264 5.34 -12.91 -13.59
C ASN A 264 4.58 -12.32 -12.38
N LEU A 265 5.29 -12.01 -11.29
CA LEU A 265 4.67 -11.35 -10.15
C LEU A 265 4.53 -9.83 -10.42
N PRO A 266 3.41 -9.20 -10.00
CA PRO A 266 3.28 -7.75 -10.03
C PRO A 266 4.25 -7.09 -9.04
N LEU A 267 4.79 -5.93 -9.44
CA LEU A 267 5.66 -5.09 -8.61
C LEU A 267 4.91 -3.86 -8.12
N HIS A 268 4.67 -3.79 -6.82
CA HIS A 268 4.12 -2.64 -6.12
C HIS A 268 5.24 -1.76 -5.56
N VAL A 269 5.13 -0.43 -5.71
CA VAL A 269 6.11 0.54 -5.19
C VAL A 269 5.47 1.36 -4.08
N LEU A 270 5.87 1.07 -2.84
CA LEU A 270 5.26 1.62 -1.64
C LEU A 270 5.52 3.13 -1.46
N GLY A 271 4.44 3.90 -1.28
CA GLY A 271 4.46 5.30 -0.87
C GLY A 271 4.94 6.31 -1.92
N ILE A 272 5.05 5.92 -3.18
CA ILE A 272 5.55 6.77 -4.26
C ILE A 272 4.45 7.15 -5.23
N SER A 273 4.38 8.45 -5.55
CA SER A 273 3.40 9.01 -6.49
C SER A 273 3.94 10.23 -7.26
N GLY A 274 3.08 10.83 -8.08
CA GLY A 274 3.38 12.06 -8.80
C GLY A 274 4.22 11.84 -10.06
N ASN A 275 5.07 12.80 -10.37
CA ASN A 275 5.81 12.87 -11.63
C ASN A 275 6.84 11.75 -11.86
N ALA A 276 7.24 11.03 -10.81
CA ALA A 276 8.13 9.88 -10.94
C ALA A 276 7.39 8.65 -11.52
N MET A 277 6.09 8.48 -11.27
CA MET A 277 5.35 7.28 -11.64
C MET A 277 5.50 6.84 -13.10
N PRO A 278 5.38 7.71 -14.12
CA PRO A 278 5.54 7.28 -15.50
C PRO A 278 6.91 6.69 -15.81
N LEU A 279 7.97 7.18 -15.14
CA LEU A 279 9.32 6.64 -15.28
C LEU A 279 9.45 5.30 -14.57
N LEU A 280 8.83 5.14 -13.41
CA LEU A 280 8.83 3.88 -12.66
C LEU A 280 8.04 2.80 -13.38
N VAL A 281 6.91 3.15 -14.01
CA VAL A 281 6.17 2.24 -14.92
C VAL A 281 7.06 1.83 -16.10
N ALA A 282 7.81 2.78 -16.68
CA ALA A 282 8.71 2.48 -17.81
C ALA A 282 9.83 1.50 -17.47
N VAL A 283 10.18 1.35 -16.18
CA VAL A 283 11.18 0.39 -15.69
C VAL A 283 10.58 -0.81 -14.94
N GLY A 284 9.25 -1.01 -15.03
CA GLY A 284 8.61 -2.27 -14.66
C GLY A 284 7.76 -2.26 -13.39
N ALA A 285 7.45 -1.09 -12.81
CA ALA A 285 6.47 -1.01 -11.73
C ALA A 285 5.04 -1.18 -12.26
N ASP A 286 4.22 -1.94 -11.55
CA ASP A 286 2.82 -2.21 -11.92
C ASP A 286 1.83 -1.43 -11.08
N THR A 287 2.08 -1.29 -9.78
CA THR A 287 1.15 -0.61 -8.88
C THR A 287 1.88 0.31 -7.89
N PHE A 288 1.15 1.27 -7.37
CA PHE A 288 1.64 2.31 -6.45
C PHE A 288 0.59 2.60 -5.38
N ASP A 289 1.01 3.26 -4.30
CA ASP A 289 0.09 3.84 -3.34
C ASP A 289 0.49 5.27 -2.98
N SER A 290 -0.48 6.07 -2.58
CA SER A 290 -0.19 7.40 -2.05
C SER A 290 -1.34 8.04 -1.29
N ALA A 291 -0.98 8.78 -0.22
CA ALA A 291 -1.83 9.76 0.45
C ALA A 291 -1.60 11.20 -0.06
N SER A 292 -0.82 11.40 -1.14
CA SER A 292 -0.42 12.75 -1.59
C SER A 292 -1.61 13.60 -2.01
N TYR A 293 -2.64 13.02 -2.62
CA TYR A 293 -3.87 13.70 -2.99
C TYR A 293 -4.52 14.39 -1.79
N LEU A 294 -4.54 13.72 -0.66
CA LEU A 294 -5.07 14.21 0.60
C LEU A 294 -4.22 15.36 1.14
N HIS A 295 -2.89 15.18 1.16
CA HIS A 295 -1.96 16.24 1.57
C HIS A 295 -2.04 17.48 0.67
N GLN A 296 -2.24 17.32 -0.63
CA GLN A 296 -2.44 18.45 -1.56
C GLN A 296 -3.75 19.18 -1.24
N ALA A 297 -4.85 18.45 -1.06
CA ALA A 297 -6.14 19.02 -0.69
C ALA A 297 -6.09 19.84 0.59
N ILE A 298 -5.38 19.33 1.64
CA ILE A 298 -5.16 20.08 2.90
C ILE A 298 -4.46 21.39 2.68
N ASN A 299 -3.47 21.38 1.81
CA ASN A 299 -2.69 22.57 1.51
C ASN A 299 -3.40 23.48 0.49
N GLY A 300 -4.69 23.28 0.24
CA GLY A 300 -5.48 24.07 -0.70
C GLY A 300 -4.97 23.98 -2.14
N LYS A 301 -4.44 22.83 -2.52
CA LYS A 301 -3.89 22.61 -3.85
C LYS A 301 -4.73 21.60 -4.63
N TYR A 302 -4.81 21.82 -5.94
CA TYR A 302 -5.43 20.94 -6.91
C TYR A 302 -4.37 20.36 -7.85
N CYS A 303 -4.37 19.04 -8.02
CA CYS A 303 -3.50 18.36 -8.97
C CYS A 303 -4.18 18.36 -10.34
N VAL A 304 -3.73 19.23 -11.25
CA VAL A 304 -4.24 19.29 -12.62
C VAL A 304 -3.90 18.02 -13.39
N ASN A 305 -2.72 17.50 -13.14
CA ASN A 305 -2.19 16.22 -13.66
C ASN A 305 -1.02 15.75 -12.79
N LEU A 306 -0.34 14.68 -13.21
CA LEU A 306 0.81 14.11 -12.48
C LEU A 306 2.00 15.07 -12.33
N PHE A 307 2.08 16.12 -13.16
CA PHE A 307 3.23 17.02 -13.24
C PHE A 307 2.93 18.43 -12.73
N GLU A 308 1.65 18.79 -12.61
CA GLU A 308 1.22 20.15 -12.31
C GLU A 308 0.22 20.20 -11.15
N THR A 309 0.53 21.05 -10.18
CA THR A 309 -0.32 21.33 -9.03
C THR A 309 -0.50 22.85 -8.90
N VAL A 310 -1.71 23.31 -8.76
CA VAL A 310 -2.05 24.72 -8.64
C VAL A 310 -2.81 24.98 -7.32
N PRO A 311 -2.81 26.22 -6.77
CA PRO A 311 -3.76 26.61 -5.74
C PRO A 311 -5.19 26.36 -6.20
N ILE A 312 -6.07 25.87 -5.30
CA ILE A 312 -7.46 25.55 -5.68
C ILE A 312 -8.23 26.76 -6.20
N ASP A 313 -7.91 27.98 -5.70
CA ASP A 313 -8.50 29.21 -6.16
C ASP A 313 -8.09 29.61 -7.60
N ASP A 314 -6.97 29.06 -8.09
CA ASP A 314 -6.45 29.28 -9.43
C ASP A 314 -6.81 28.13 -10.39
N ALA A 315 -7.47 27.07 -9.89
CA ALA A 315 -7.84 25.91 -10.69
C ALA A 315 -8.97 26.25 -11.69
N ASN A 316 -8.77 25.84 -12.93
CA ASN A 316 -9.81 25.96 -13.97
C ASN A 316 -10.57 24.63 -14.10
N PHE A 317 -11.64 24.50 -13.35
CA PHE A 317 -12.48 23.29 -13.37
C PHE A 317 -13.31 23.16 -14.66
N ASP A 318 -13.53 24.27 -15.42
CA ASP A 318 -14.25 24.23 -16.69
C ASP A 318 -13.46 23.49 -17.79
N ALA A 319 -12.16 23.30 -17.58
CA ALA A 319 -11.28 22.57 -18.48
C ALA A 319 -11.03 21.10 -18.02
N CYS A 320 -11.65 20.68 -16.93
CA CYS A 320 -11.54 19.31 -16.44
C CYS A 320 -12.32 18.36 -17.38
N GLU A 321 -11.65 17.31 -17.86
CA GLU A 321 -12.27 16.26 -18.68
C GLU A 321 -12.68 15.03 -17.82
N CYS A 322 -12.62 15.17 -16.51
CA CYS A 322 -13.00 14.11 -15.57
C CYS A 322 -14.51 13.92 -15.45
#